data_1df6347be6f15d1c0be2daaac8b60fd1
#
_entry.id   1df6347be6f15d1c0be2daaac8b60fd1
#
_cell.length_a   1.000
_cell.length_b   1.000
_cell.length_c   1.000
_cell.angle_alpha   90.00
_cell.angle_beta   90.00
_cell.angle_gamma   90.00
#
_symmetry.space_group_name_H-M   'P 1'
#
loop_
_entity.id
_entity.type
_entity.pdbx_description
1 polymer ?
#
loop_
_entity_poly.entity_id
_entity_poly.type
_entity_poly.pdbx_seq_one_letter_code
_entity_poly.pdbx_strand_id
1 'polypeptide(L)'
;HNGSIVPIPNKDIMVQAWYQGGLSVLDFTDSENPIEIAYFDRGPISDEKLVTGGYWSAYFYEGNIYATEIARGLDVFQLTPSNFLTKDEITAATYAFPEIGPSRLFNPQQQIPMTWREQ
;
A
#
# COMPACT_ATOMS: atom_id res chain seq x y z
N HIS A 1 -2.94 -7.27 -7.10
CA HIS A 1 -3.74 -8.28 -6.43
C HIS A 1 -4.33 -7.73 -5.12
N ASN A 2 -3.57 -7.49 -4.09
CA ASN A 2 -4.08 -6.82 -2.90
C ASN A 2 -3.23 -5.60 -2.49
N GLY A 3 -3.76 -4.84 -1.55
CA GLY A 3 -3.10 -3.67 -1.02
C GLY A 3 -3.44 -3.44 0.44
N SER A 4 -2.98 -2.34 0.97
CA SER A 4 -3.27 -1.91 2.33
C SER A 4 -3.45 -0.39 2.41
N ILE A 5 -4.16 0.04 3.44
CA ILE A 5 -4.30 1.46 3.75
C ILE A 5 -2.96 2.00 4.28
N VAL A 6 -2.60 3.19 3.84
CA VAL A 6 -1.55 4.02 4.41
C VAL A 6 -2.22 5.08 5.28
N PRO A 7 -2.06 5.06 6.60
CA PRO A 7 -2.88 5.85 7.52
C PRO A 7 -2.42 7.32 7.59
N ILE A 8 -2.59 8.03 6.49
CA ILE A 8 -2.34 9.47 6.42
C ILE A 8 -3.53 10.22 7.05
N PRO A 9 -3.32 11.13 8.01
CA PRO A 9 -4.41 11.87 8.62
C PRO A 9 -5.22 12.67 7.59
N ASN A 10 -6.54 12.54 7.66
CA ASN A 10 -7.51 13.24 6.80
C ASN A 10 -7.38 12.95 5.30
N LYS A 11 -6.73 11.86 4.93
CA LYS A 11 -6.64 11.38 3.55
C LYS A 11 -6.89 9.89 3.48
N ASP A 12 -7.54 9.46 2.41
CA ASP A 12 -7.75 8.06 2.09
C ASP A 12 -6.68 7.61 1.11
N ILE A 13 -5.60 7.07 1.65
CA ILE A 13 -4.43 6.62 0.88
C ILE A 13 -4.31 5.11 0.98
N MET A 14 -4.01 4.45 -0.14
CA MET A 14 -3.70 3.03 -0.15
C MET A 14 -2.51 2.72 -1.06
N VAL A 15 -1.78 1.66 -0.75
CA VAL A 15 -0.84 1.03 -1.66
C VAL A 15 -1.48 -0.23 -2.25
N GLN A 16 -1.36 -0.40 -3.57
CA GLN A 16 -1.96 -1.48 -4.34
C GLN A 16 -0.91 -2.22 -5.16
N ALA A 17 -0.99 -3.54 -5.15
CA ALA A 17 -0.14 -4.42 -5.96
C ALA A 17 -0.85 -4.82 -7.27
N TRP A 18 -0.13 -4.72 -8.39
CA TRP A 18 -0.64 -4.92 -9.75
C TRP A 18 0.11 -6.01 -10.53
N TYR A 19 0.63 -7.04 -9.86
CA TYR A 19 1.49 -8.05 -10.49
C TYR A 19 2.69 -7.38 -11.20
N GLN A 20 2.92 -7.66 -12.47
CA GLN A 20 4.00 -7.05 -13.25
C GLN A 20 3.78 -5.57 -13.59
N GLY A 21 2.60 -5.01 -13.29
CA GLY A 21 2.35 -3.57 -13.32
C GLY A 21 2.92 -2.82 -12.11
N GLY A 22 3.58 -3.52 -11.20
CA GLY A 22 4.26 -2.89 -10.07
C GLY A 22 3.37 -2.59 -8.88
N LEU A 23 3.63 -1.46 -8.25
CA LEU A 23 2.89 -0.91 -7.11
C LEU A 23 2.40 0.49 -7.44
N SER A 24 1.18 0.79 -7.03
CA SER A 24 0.64 2.16 -7.03
C SER A 24 0.33 2.60 -5.61
N VAL A 25 0.60 3.85 -5.29
CA VAL A 25 0.04 4.53 -4.13
C VAL A 25 -1.04 5.47 -4.64
N LEU A 26 -2.25 5.26 -4.18
CA LEU A 26 -3.45 5.93 -4.66
C LEU A 26 -4.00 6.84 -3.56
N ASP A 27 -4.33 8.08 -3.92
CA ASP A 27 -5.17 8.98 -3.12
C ASP A 27 -6.59 8.90 -3.67
N PHE A 28 -7.51 8.41 -2.85
CA PHE A 28 -8.95 8.32 -3.15
C PHE A 28 -9.79 9.11 -2.14
N THR A 29 -9.19 10.11 -1.50
CA THR A 29 -9.90 11.07 -0.62
C THR A 29 -11.10 11.69 -1.34
N ASP A 30 -10.92 12.05 -2.62
CA ASP A 30 -12.02 12.24 -3.55
C ASP A 30 -12.29 10.93 -4.30
N SER A 31 -13.28 10.18 -3.84
CA SER A 31 -13.61 8.86 -4.40
C SER A 31 -14.13 8.89 -5.84
N GLU A 32 -14.58 10.05 -6.32
CA GLU A 32 -15.01 10.22 -7.71
C GLU A 32 -13.81 10.48 -8.65
N ASN A 33 -12.69 10.97 -8.10
CA ASN A 33 -11.49 11.32 -8.86
C ASN A 33 -10.21 10.78 -8.17
N PRO A 34 -10.04 9.46 -8.04
CA PRO A 34 -8.83 8.91 -7.44
C PRO A 34 -7.61 9.19 -8.32
N ILE A 35 -6.48 9.48 -7.69
CA ILE A 35 -5.22 9.78 -8.38
C ILE A 35 -4.08 8.88 -7.88
N GLU A 36 -3.17 8.50 -8.79
CA GLU A 36 -1.93 7.87 -8.44
C GLU A 36 -0.92 8.95 -8.01
N ILE A 37 -0.42 8.83 -6.78
CA ILE A 37 0.49 9.83 -6.18
C ILE A 37 1.92 9.34 -6.05
N ALA A 38 2.14 8.04 -6.15
CA ALA A 38 3.45 7.40 -6.24
C ALA A 38 3.32 6.03 -6.89
N TYR A 39 4.40 5.54 -7.49
CA TYR A 39 4.43 4.20 -8.07
C TYR A 39 5.84 3.62 -8.04
N PHE A 40 5.92 2.32 -8.20
CA PHE A 40 7.15 1.60 -8.50
C PHE A 40 6.85 0.49 -9.50
N ASP A 41 7.60 0.47 -10.59
CA ASP A 41 7.54 -0.58 -11.61
C ASP A 41 8.96 -0.90 -12.07
N ARG A 42 9.33 -2.19 -12.10
CA ARG A 42 10.62 -2.64 -12.62
C ARG A 42 10.53 -3.34 -13.96
N GLY A 43 9.35 -3.27 -14.58
CA GLY A 43 9.09 -3.91 -15.85
C GLY A 43 8.85 -5.42 -15.77
N PRO A 44 8.66 -6.08 -16.93
CA PRO A 44 8.28 -7.47 -17.01
C PRO A 44 9.41 -8.42 -16.55
N ILE A 45 9.04 -9.63 -16.18
CA ILE A 45 9.99 -10.72 -15.92
C ILE A 45 10.64 -11.20 -17.22
N SER A 46 9.85 -11.22 -18.29
CA SER A 46 10.30 -11.59 -19.63
C SER A 46 9.58 -10.75 -20.68
N ASP A 47 10.33 -10.28 -21.66
CA ASP A 47 9.81 -9.57 -22.82
C ASP A 47 9.29 -10.51 -23.91
N GLU A 48 9.66 -11.79 -23.84
CA GLU A 48 9.38 -12.77 -24.87
C GLU A 48 8.25 -13.74 -24.52
N LYS A 49 7.98 -13.92 -23.24
CA LYS A 49 7.05 -14.93 -22.74
C LYS A 49 6.12 -14.37 -21.69
N LEU A 50 4.86 -14.77 -21.75
CA LEU A 50 3.94 -14.53 -20.65
C LEU A 50 4.31 -15.44 -19.48
N VAL A 51 4.82 -14.84 -18.41
CA VAL A 51 5.17 -15.52 -17.17
C VAL A 51 4.47 -14.88 -15.99
N THR A 52 4.15 -15.67 -14.98
CA THR A 52 3.60 -15.16 -13.74
C THR A 52 4.70 -14.49 -12.93
N GLY A 53 4.46 -13.29 -12.49
CA GLY A 53 5.42 -12.51 -11.71
C GLY A 53 4.85 -11.19 -11.24
N GLY A 54 5.70 -10.38 -10.62
CA GLY A 54 5.35 -9.08 -10.08
C GLY A 54 4.71 -9.14 -8.70
N TYR A 55 4.16 -8.03 -8.26
CA TYR A 55 3.71 -7.88 -6.88
C TYR A 55 2.36 -8.53 -6.62
N TRP A 56 2.36 -9.46 -5.67
CA TRP A 56 1.16 -10.15 -5.19
C TRP A 56 0.45 -9.34 -4.12
N SER A 57 1.19 -8.81 -3.17
CA SER A 57 0.66 -8.06 -2.04
C SER A 57 1.56 -6.92 -1.61
N ALA A 58 0.96 -5.89 -1.04
CA ALA A 58 1.66 -4.74 -0.48
C ALA A 58 1.03 -4.37 0.86
N TYR A 59 1.87 -4.19 1.88
CA TYR A 59 1.47 -3.90 3.25
C TYR A 59 2.23 -2.69 3.77
N PHE A 60 1.50 -1.69 4.25
CA PHE A 60 2.11 -0.61 5.02
C PHE A 60 2.22 -1.01 6.49
N TYR A 61 3.41 -0.87 7.04
CA TYR A 61 3.67 -1.14 8.44
C TYR A 61 4.82 -0.28 8.95
N GLU A 62 4.57 0.49 10.01
CA GLU A 62 5.57 1.32 10.71
C GLU A 62 6.50 2.11 9.75
N GLY A 63 5.89 2.83 8.80
CA GLY A 63 6.61 3.72 7.87
C GLY A 63 7.18 3.05 6.63
N ASN A 64 7.06 1.72 6.50
CA ASN A 64 7.53 0.98 5.34
C ASN A 64 6.38 0.30 4.60
N ILE A 65 6.56 0.09 3.31
CA ILE A 65 5.71 -0.74 2.47
C ILE A 65 6.48 -2.03 2.18
N TYR A 66 5.94 -3.16 2.61
CA TYR A 66 6.47 -4.49 2.36
C TYR A 66 5.68 -5.12 1.23
N ALA A 67 6.33 -5.42 0.12
CA ALA A 67 5.67 -5.95 -1.05
C ALA A 67 6.29 -7.28 -1.47
N THR A 68 5.44 -8.32 -1.56
CA THR A 68 5.86 -9.63 -2.03
C THR A 68 5.84 -9.69 -3.55
N GLU A 69 6.95 -10.06 -4.14
CA GLU A 69 7.11 -10.21 -5.59
C GLU A 69 7.29 -11.69 -5.92
N ILE A 70 6.40 -12.22 -6.75
CA ILE A 70 6.26 -13.67 -7.02
C ILE A 70 7.58 -14.31 -7.47
N ALA A 71 8.33 -13.64 -8.33
CA ALA A 71 9.54 -14.20 -8.91
C ALA A 71 10.84 -13.74 -8.22
N ARG A 72 10.80 -12.60 -7.51
CA ARG A 72 12.01 -11.93 -6.98
C ARG A 72 12.05 -11.84 -5.46
N GLY A 73 10.97 -12.20 -4.77
CA GLY A 73 10.91 -12.29 -3.30
C GLY A 73 10.24 -11.10 -2.63
N LEU A 74 10.94 -10.39 -1.74
CA LEU A 74 10.40 -9.30 -0.94
C LEU A 74 11.15 -8.01 -1.23
N ASP A 75 10.39 -6.96 -1.50
CA ASP A 75 10.91 -5.59 -1.55
C ASP A 75 10.34 -4.76 -0.40
N VAL A 76 11.15 -3.82 0.06
CA VAL A 76 10.76 -2.87 1.12
C VAL A 76 10.93 -1.46 0.58
N PHE A 77 9.87 -0.66 0.66
CA PHE A 77 9.85 0.71 0.18
C PHE A 77 9.52 1.69 1.29
N GLN A 78 9.89 2.94 1.07
CA GLN A 78 9.45 4.07 1.88
C GLN A 78 8.84 5.13 0.98
N LEU A 79 7.77 5.77 1.45
CA LEU A 79 7.24 6.96 0.83
C LEU A 79 8.21 8.13 1.02
N THR A 80 8.43 8.89 -0.04
CA THR A 80 9.22 10.11 0.01
C THR A 80 8.31 11.33 -0.09
N PRO A 81 8.66 12.46 0.54
CA PRO A 81 7.89 13.68 0.40
C PRO A 81 7.75 14.11 -1.07
N SER A 82 6.57 14.60 -1.42
CA SER A 82 6.23 15.06 -2.77
C SER A 82 5.22 16.21 -2.69
N ASN A 83 4.73 16.65 -3.86
CA ASN A 83 3.63 17.60 -3.91
C ASN A 83 2.30 17.04 -3.38
N PHE A 84 2.18 15.73 -3.24
CA PHE A 84 0.97 15.05 -2.78
C PHE A 84 1.00 14.69 -1.29
N LEU A 85 2.19 14.36 -0.76
CA LEU A 85 2.40 13.97 0.63
C LEU A 85 3.58 14.74 1.23
N THR A 86 3.32 15.45 2.29
CA THR A 86 4.35 16.14 3.06
C THR A 86 5.14 15.17 3.94
N LYS A 87 6.32 15.61 4.40
CA LYS A 87 7.11 14.85 5.36
C LYS A 87 6.35 14.58 6.66
N ASP A 88 5.56 15.56 7.12
CA ASP A 88 4.83 15.46 8.38
C ASP A 88 3.67 14.44 8.27
N GLU A 89 2.98 14.39 7.13
CA GLU A 89 1.96 13.40 6.85
C GLU A 89 2.54 11.98 6.81
N ILE A 90 3.67 11.77 6.14
CA ILE A 90 4.37 10.49 6.10
C ILE A 90 4.83 10.07 7.51
N THR A 91 5.36 11.03 8.29
CA THR A 91 5.76 10.79 9.67
C THR A 91 4.55 10.41 10.54
N ALA A 92 3.43 11.11 10.38
CA ALA A 92 2.19 10.78 11.10
C ALA A 92 1.72 9.35 10.79
N ALA A 93 1.76 8.93 9.52
CA ALA A 93 1.41 7.57 9.12
C ALA A 93 2.33 6.51 9.76
N THR A 94 3.62 6.82 9.94
CA THR A 94 4.58 5.92 10.57
C THR A 94 4.21 5.56 12.02
N TYR A 95 3.63 6.52 12.73
CA TYR A 95 3.24 6.36 14.14
C TYR A 95 1.74 6.12 14.33
N ALA A 96 0.97 6.06 13.26
CA ALA A 96 -0.45 5.77 13.35
C ALA A 96 -0.69 4.31 13.76
N PHE A 97 -1.63 4.12 14.69
CA PHE A 97 -2.09 2.81 15.11
C PHE A 97 -3.57 2.68 14.80
N PRO A 98 -4.00 1.58 14.15
CA PRO A 98 -5.41 1.30 14.09
C PRO A 98 -5.97 1.11 15.50
N GLU A 99 -7.04 1.79 15.82
CA GLU A 99 -7.75 1.60 17.10
C GLU A 99 -8.52 0.27 17.16
N ILE A 100 -8.41 -0.54 16.13
CA ILE A 100 -9.23 -1.73 15.89
C ILE A 100 -8.36 -2.97 16.02
N GLY A 101 -8.53 -3.66 17.14
CA GLY A 101 -7.88 -4.93 17.43
C GLY A 101 -6.35 -4.84 17.69
N PRO A 102 -5.69 -5.98 17.91
CA PRO A 102 -4.27 -6.04 18.24
C PRO A 102 -3.36 -5.82 17.02
N SER A 103 -3.90 -5.79 15.81
CA SER A 103 -3.12 -5.66 14.59
C SER A 103 -2.85 -4.20 14.26
N ARG A 104 -1.57 -3.87 14.06
CA ARG A 104 -1.13 -2.58 13.55
C ARG A 104 -1.15 -2.51 12.01
N LEU A 105 -1.63 -3.55 11.36
CA LEU A 105 -1.74 -3.64 9.90
C LEU A 105 -3.10 -3.13 9.44
N PHE A 106 -3.08 -2.09 8.64
CA PHE A 106 -4.24 -1.67 7.84
C PHE A 106 -4.33 -2.56 6.58
N ASN A 107 -4.82 -3.77 6.76
CA ASN A 107 -4.96 -4.71 5.66
C ASN A 107 -6.45 -4.92 5.31
N PRO A 108 -6.93 -4.40 4.18
CA PRO A 108 -8.32 -4.57 3.76
C PRO A 108 -8.70 -6.03 3.46
N GLN A 109 -7.73 -6.92 3.32
CA GLN A 109 -7.99 -8.35 3.14
C GLN A 109 -8.11 -9.14 4.45
N GLN A 110 -7.72 -8.59 5.57
CA GLN A 110 -8.18 -9.11 6.84
C GLN A 110 -9.68 -8.83 6.92
N GLN A 111 -10.47 -9.84 6.71
CA GLN A 111 -11.94 -9.76 6.67
C GLN A 111 -12.55 -9.49 8.05
N ILE A 112 -11.88 -8.72 8.86
CA ILE A 112 -12.42 -8.19 10.10
C ILE A 112 -13.07 -6.85 9.74
N PRO A 113 -14.40 -6.75 9.78
CA PRO A 113 -15.07 -5.49 9.53
C PRO A 113 -14.51 -4.41 10.48
N MET A 114 -14.20 -3.24 9.96
CA MET A 114 -13.72 -2.12 10.78
C MET A 114 -14.72 -1.69 11.86
N THR A 115 -15.94 -2.20 11.80
CA THR A 115 -17.02 -2.00 12.79
C THR A 115 -17.05 -3.03 13.91
N TRP A 116 -16.24 -4.10 13.82
CA TRP A 116 -16.18 -5.09 14.89
C TRP A 116 -15.35 -4.53 16.05
N ARG A 117 -16.05 -4.14 17.09
CA ARG A 117 -15.45 -3.94 18.40
C ARG A 117 -15.49 -5.27 19.13
N GLU A 118 -14.39 -5.65 19.76
CA GLU A 118 -14.43 -6.74 20.74
C GLU A 118 -15.42 -6.35 21.83
N GLN A 119 -16.37 -7.23 22.10
CA GLN A 119 -17.32 -7.09 23.21
C GLN A 119 -16.67 -7.53 24.49
#